data_a80e82383ce5e62d247a0d7ade6b98e9
#
_entry.id   a80e82383ce5e62d247a0d7ade6b98e9
#
_cell.length_a   1.000
_cell.length_b   1.000
_cell.length_c   1.000
_cell.angle_alpha   90.00
_cell.angle_beta   90.00
_cell.angle_gamma   90.00
#
_symmetry.space_group_name_H-M   'P 1'
#
loop_
_entity.id
_entity.type
_entity.pdbx_description
1 polymer ?
#
loop_
_entity_poly.entity_id
_entity_poly.type
_entity_poly.pdbx_seq_one_letter_code
_entity_poly.pdbx_strand_id
1 'polypeptide(L)'
;MSNCAGVIKSAIADGPGVRVSVFLSGCPHQCPGCFNSEAWDYDYGTPLTPEAIEKVQSLLDHSFIQGLTLLGGEPLAPQNVEASIRLATAAKRLEKDVWIYTGYTFEDLMALAFTSEQYRKILILCDVLVDGRFQQEQADKQLVFKGSANQRIIDIPASLEQKKLVLWEEPYAHH
;
A
#
# COMPACT_ATOMS: atom_id res chain seq x y z
N MET A 1 1.65 18.21 -4.79
CA MET A 1 0.53 17.53 -4.09
C MET A 1 0.16 16.29 -4.87
N SER A 2 0.01 15.17 -4.19
CA SER A 2 -0.38 13.92 -4.84
C SER A 2 -1.85 13.95 -5.24
N ASN A 3 -2.17 13.19 -6.31
CA ASN A 3 -3.54 12.97 -6.72
C ASN A 3 -4.02 11.57 -6.31
N CYS A 4 -5.31 11.45 -6.14
CA CYS A 4 -5.99 10.21 -5.83
C CYS A 4 -6.80 9.76 -7.05
N ALA A 5 -6.54 8.55 -7.52
CA ALA A 5 -7.29 7.95 -8.63
C ALA A 5 -8.67 7.43 -8.18
N GLY A 6 -8.82 7.12 -6.90
CA GLY A 6 -10.09 6.68 -6.34
C GLY A 6 -9.96 6.16 -4.91
N VAL A 7 -11.11 6.02 -4.27
CA VAL A 7 -11.24 5.44 -2.92
C VAL A 7 -12.34 4.40 -2.93
N ILE A 8 -12.04 3.20 -2.45
CA ILE A 8 -13.04 2.16 -2.19
C ILE A 8 -13.30 2.13 -0.69
N LYS A 9 -14.53 2.44 -0.29
CA LYS A 9 -14.92 2.60 1.13
C LYS A 9 -15.01 1.27 1.89
N SER A 10 -15.21 0.16 1.20
CA SER A 10 -15.44 -1.16 1.80
C SER A 10 -14.83 -2.23 0.90
N ALA A 11 -13.51 -2.20 0.74
CA ALA A 11 -12.77 -3.16 -0.08
C ALA A 11 -12.55 -4.48 0.68
N ILE A 12 -12.64 -5.60 -0.03
CA ILE A 12 -12.45 -6.94 0.54
C ILE A 12 -11.34 -7.74 -0.17
N ALA A 13 -10.78 -7.21 -1.25
CA ALA A 13 -9.80 -7.91 -2.09
C ALA A 13 -8.34 -7.49 -1.83
N ASP A 14 -8.14 -6.39 -1.11
CA ASP A 14 -6.84 -5.70 -1.01
C ASP A 14 -6.19 -5.89 0.37
N GLY A 15 -6.46 -6.98 1.02
CA GLY A 15 -5.99 -7.33 2.35
C GLY A 15 -7.11 -7.95 3.19
N PRO A 16 -6.81 -8.43 4.42
CA PRO A 16 -7.80 -9.11 5.24
C PRO A 16 -8.87 -8.15 5.79
N GLY A 17 -10.05 -8.67 5.98
CA GLY A 17 -11.19 -7.92 6.52
C GLY A 17 -11.76 -6.92 5.52
N VAL A 18 -12.59 -6.00 6.05
CA VAL A 18 -13.13 -4.88 5.26
C VAL A 18 -12.22 -3.67 5.43
N ARG A 19 -11.81 -3.07 4.31
CA ARG A 19 -10.75 -2.06 4.32
C ARG A 19 -11.17 -0.82 3.54
N VAL A 20 -10.56 0.30 3.88
CA VAL A 20 -10.59 1.49 3.01
C VAL A 20 -9.35 1.41 2.11
N SER A 21 -9.57 1.36 0.81
CA SER A 21 -8.49 1.34 -0.19
C SER A 21 -8.38 2.69 -0.88
N VAL A 22 -7.19 3.29 -0.86
CA VAL A 22 -6.88 4.56 -1.49
C VAL A 22 -5.89 4.33 -2.63
N PHE A 23 -6.32 4.68 -3.85
CA PHE A 23 -5.54 4.52 -5.07
C PHE A 23 -4.82 5.83 -5.37
N LEU A 24 -3.50 5.87 -5.21
CA LEU A 24 -2.69 7.04 -5.52
C LEU A 24 -2.37 7.09 -7.02
N SER A 25 -2.34 8.30 -7.58
CA SER A 25 -1.98 8.51 -8.98
C SER A 25 -0.49 8.73 -9.14
N GLY A 26 0.05 8.28 -10.28
CA GLY A 26 1.46 8.36 -10.62
C GLY A 26 2.20 7.06 -10.33
N CYS A 27 2.86 6.53 -11.35
CA CYS A 27 3.66 5.31 -11.23
C CYS A 27 4.83 5.33 -12.20
N PRO A 28 6.07 5.25 -11.70
CA PRO A 28 7.25 5.21 -12.57
C PRO A 28 7.51 3.83 -13.18
N HIS A 29 6.85 2.77 -12.66
CA HIS A 29 7.15 1.39 -13.07
C HIS A 29 6.53 1.02 -14.42
N GLN A 30 5.30 1.44 -14.69
CA GLN A 30 4.56 1.21 -15.93
C GLN A 30 4.58 -0.26 -16.38
N CYS A 31 4.20 -1.16 -15.47
CA CYS A 31 4.25 -2.60 -15.71
C CYS A 31 3.32 -3.02 -16.87
N PRO A 32 3.82 -3.83 -17.84
CA PRO A 32 2.95 -4.37 -18.89
C PRO A 32 1.78 -5.16 -18.29
N GLY A 33 0.57 -4.90 -18.79
CA GLY A 33 -0.64 -5.57 -18.30
C GLY A 33 -1.18 -5.07 -16.98
N CYS A 34 -0.67 -3.95 -16.45
CA CYS A 34 -1.15 -3.34 -15.21
C CYS A 34 -2.66 -3.05 -15.28
N PHE A 35 -3.41 -3.44 -14.22
CA PHE A 35 -4.85 -3.19 -14.13
C PHE A 35 -5.21 -1.72 -13.98
N ASN A 36 -4.27 -0.89 -13.48
CA ASN A 36 -4.49 0.52 -13.18
C ASN A 36 -3.62 1.43 -14.05
N SER A 37 -3.48 1.11 -15.33
CA SER A 37 -2.63 1.90 -16.24
C SER A 37 -3.05 3.38 -16.33
N GLU A 38 -4.32 3.69 -16.11
CA GLU A 38 -4.81 5.07 -16.03
C GLU A 38 -4.15 5.86 -14.90
N ALA A 39 -3.81 5.18 -13.81
CA ALA A 39 -3.17 5.77 -12.65
C ALA A 39 -1.64 5.93 -12.81
N TRP A 40 -1.06 5.66 -13.97
CA TRP A 40 0.35 5.96 -14.22
C TRP A 40 0.63 7.46 -14.28
N ASP A 41 -0.36 8.23 -14.72
CA ASP A 41 -0.28 9.68 -14.81
C ASP A 41 -0.45 10.30 -13.41
N TYR A 42 0.53 11.11 -13.01
CA TYR A 42 0.51 11.80 -11.71
C TYR A 42 -0.62 12.83 -11.59
N ASP A 43 -1.12 13.32 -12.72
CA ASP A 43 -2.21 14.30 -12.75
C ASP A 43 -3.60 13.64 -12.83
N TYR A 44 -3.66 12.32 -12.94
CA TYR A 44 -4.94 11.61 -12.99
C TYR A 44 -5.69 11.71 -11.67
N GLY A 45 -7.01 11.82 -11.75
CA GLY A 45 -7.88 11.84 -10.57
C GLY A 45 -7.98 13.21 -9.91
N THR A 46 -8.10 13.24 -8.60
CA THR A 46 -8.33 14.45 -7.81
C THR A 46 -7.23 14.68 -6.78
N PRO A 47 -6.89 15.95 -6.47
CA PRO A 47 -5.85 16.24 -5.47
C PRO A 47 -6.18 15.67 -4.09
N LEU A 48 -5.19 15.09 -3.43
CA LEU A 48 -5.27 14.66 -2.04
C LEU A 48 -5.05 15.87 -1.12
N THR A 49 -6.08 16.69 -1.01
CA THR A 49 -6.09 17.84 -0.10
C THR A 49 -6.16 17.37 1.36
N PRO A 50 -5.84 18.24 2.35
CA PRO A 50 -6.07 17.91 3.76
C PRO A 50 -7.52 17.47 4.04
N GLU A 51 -8.50 18.09 3.39
CA GLU A 51 -9.92 17.73 3.51
C GLU A 51 -10.21 16.34 2.96
N ALA A 52 -9.56 15.97 1.87
CA ALA A 52 -9.69 14.62 1.30
C ALA A 52 -9.11 13.56 2.26
N ILE A 53 -7.98 13.85 2.90
CA ILE A 53 -7.38 12.96 3.92
C ILE A 53 -8.29 12.83 5.14
N GLU A 54 -8.92 13.92 5.59
CA GLU A 54 -9.91 13.90 6.67
C GLU A 54 -11.11 13.02 6.34
N LYS A 55 -11.57 13.05 5.09
CA LYS A 55 -12.65 12.16 4.63
C LYS A 55 -12.24 10.69 4.69
N VAL A 56 -11.03 10.36 4.28
CA VAL A 56 -10.50 8.99 4.41
C VAL A 56 -10.44 8.59 5.88
N GLN A 57 -9.97 9.48 6.76
CA GLN A 57 -9.91 9.24 8.19
C GLN A 57 -11.31 8.94 8.76
N SER A 58 -12.32 9.69 8.35
CA SER A 58 -13.71 9.45 8.75
C SER A 58 -14.22 8.09 8.31
N LEU A 59 -13.85 7.63 7.11
CA LEU A 59 -14.18 6.29 6.63
C LEU A 59 -13.49 5.20 7.46
N LEU A 60 -12.24 5.42 7.84
CA LEU A 60 -11.47 4.49 8.68
C LEU A 60 -12.04 4.37 10.09
N ASP A 61 -12.72 5.38 10.59
CA ASP A 61 -13.24 5.42 11.96
C ASP A 61 -14.54 4.62 12.15
N HIS A 62 -14.89 3.75 11.24
CA HIS A 62 -15.98 2.80 11.41
C HIS A 62 -15.47 1.51 12.06
N SER A 63 -16.23 0.98 13.03
CA SER A 63 -15.84 -0.20 13.80
C SER A 63 -15.62 -1.45 12.93
N PHE A 64 -16.33 -1.57 11.81
CA PHE A 64 -16.20 -2.72 10.90
C PHE A 64 -14.99 -2.61 9.95
N ILE A 65 -14.33 -1.45 9.88
CA ILE A 65 -13.14 -1.28 9.04
C ILE A 65 -11.92 -1.77 9.79
N GLN A 66 -11.22 -2.74 9.21
CA GLN A 66 -10.01 -3.32 9.78
C GLN A 66 -8.78 -2.44 9.56
N GLY A 67 -8.65 -1.87 8.39
CA GLY A 67 -7.45 -1.10 8.07
C GLY A 67 -7.52 -0.32 6.77
N LEU A 68 -6.37 0.28 6.46
CA LEU A 68 -6.11 1.05 5.25
C LEU A 68 -5.25 0.24 4.29
N THR A 69 -5.59 0.28 3.01
CA THR A 69 -4.73 -0.20 1.94
C THR A 69 -4.36 0.94 1.00
N LEU A 70 -3.07 1.12 0.77
CA LEU A 70 -2.52 2.07 -0.19
C LEU A 70 -2.05 1.32 -1.43
N LEU A 71 -2.56 1.72 -2.59
CA LEU A 71 -2.25 1.09 -3.86
C LEU A 71 -2.56 2.09 -5.00
N GLY A 72 -2.79 1.61 -6.21
CA GLY A 72 -3.18 2.43 -7.35
C GLY A 72 -2.09 2.47 -8.40
N GLY A 73 -1.47 3.63 -8.61
CA GLY A 73 -0.17 3.83 -9.23
C GLY A 73 0.93 3.33 -8.30
N GLU A 74 1.79 4.21 -7.84
CA GLU A 74 2.86 3.82 -6.89
C GLU A 74 2.79 4.68 -5.62
N PRO A 75 2.27 4.14 -4.51
CA PRO A 75 2.17 4.88 -3.25
C PRO A 75 3.52 5.35 -2.70
N LEU A 76 4.61 4.66 -3.05
CA LEU A 76 5.95 4.94 -2.54
C LEU A 76 6.84 5.67 -3.54
N ALA A 77 6.29 6.12 -4.67
CA ALA A 77 7.01 7.04 -5.55
C ALA A 77 7.44 8.30 -4.77
N PRO A 78 8.58 8.92 -5.10
CA PRO A 78 9.05 10.12 -4.39
C PRO A 78 7.99 11.22 -4.27
N GLN A 79 7.14 11.39 -5.28
CA GLN A 79 6.07 12.37 -5.28
C GLN A 79 4.91 11.98 -4.37
N ASN A 80 4.74 10.69 -4.05
CA ASN A 80 3.58 10.17 -3.32
C ASN A 80 3.87 9.77 -1.87
N VAL A 81 5.13 9.55 -1.52
CA VAL A 81 5.50 9.00 -0.20
C VAL A 81 5.00 9.87 0.96
N GLU A 82 5.00 11.19 0.82
CA GLU A 82 4.51 12.10 1.85
C GLU A 82 2.99 11.92 2.08
N ALA A 83 2.22 11.84 1.00
CA ALA A 83 0.78 11.59 1.10
C ALA A 83 0.49 10.23 1.74
N SER A 84 1.27 9.21 1.38
CA SER A 84 1.17 7.87 1.98
C SER A 84 1.47 7.90 3.49
N ILE A 85 2.48 8.68 3.91
CA ILE A 85 2.78 8.87 5.34
C ILE A 85 1.59 9.50 6.07
N ARG A 86 0.98 10.53 5.50
CA ARG A 86 -0.20 11.19 6.11
C ARG A 86 -1.37 10.25 6.27
N LEU A 87 -1.69 9.49 5.22
CA LEU A 87 -2.77 8.51 5.24
C LEU A 87 -2.50 7.38 6.25
N ALA A 88 -1.30 6.84 6.24
CA ALA A 88 -0.89 5.80 7.18
C ALA A 88 -0.91 6.29 8.63
N THR A 89 -0.46 7.52 8.88
CA THR A 89 -0.52 8.15 10.21
C THR A 89 -1.96 8.26 10.71
N ALA A 90 -2.88 8.69 9.83
CA ALA A 90 -4.31 8.78 10.18
C ALA A 90 -4.88 7.40 10.56
N ALA A 91 -4.53 6.36 9.82
CA ALA A 91 -4.94 4.98 10.12
C ALA A 91 -4.39 4.50 11.48
N LYS A 92 -3.11 4.74 11.73
CA LYS A 92 -2.47 4.32 12.99
C LYS A 92 -3.04 5.02 14.21
N ARG A 93 -3.42 6.29 14.10
CA ARG A 93 -4.09 7.02 15.18
C ARG A 93 -5.44 6.40 15.58
N LEU A 94 -6.09 5.73 14.64
CA LEU A 94 -7.35 5.01 14.85
C LEU A 94 -7.13 3.52 15.15
N GLU A 95 -5.89 3.10 15.40
CA GLU A 95 -5.51 1.71 15.66
C GLU A 95 -5.89 0.75 14.52
N LYS A 96 -5.84 1.26 13.28
CA LYS A 96 -6.09 0.48 12.06
C LYS A 96 -4.77 0.03 11.45
N ASP A 97 -4.73 -1.18 10.89
CA ASP A 97 -3.53 -1.66 10.21
C ASP A 97 -3.35 -1.00 8.84
N VAL A 98 -2.13 -1.04 8.31
CA VAL A 98 -1.76 -0.42 7.04
C VAL A 98 -1.11 -1.45 6.14
N TRP A 99 -1.73 -1.68 4.99
CA TRP A 99 -1.21 -2.47 3.88
C TRP A 99 -0.77 -1.54 2.75
N ILE A 100 0.38 -1.83 2.15
CA ILE A 100 0.89 -1.04 1.02
C ILE A 100 1.30 -1.98 -0.11
N TYR A 101 0.73 -1.73 -1.29
CA TYR A 101 1.14 -2.38 -2.54
C TYR A 101 2.14 -1.49 -3.26
N THR A 102 3.29 -2.03 -3.61
CA THR A 102 4.36 -1.27 -4.27
C THR A 102 5.06 -2.10 -5.35
N GLY A 103 5.50 -1.44 -6.40
CA GLY A 103 6.36 -2.04 -7.41
C GLY A 103 7.84 -2.09 -6.99
N TYR A 104 8.23 -1.36 -5.95
CA TYR A 104 9.56 -1.49 -5.37
C TYR A 104 9.68 -2.82 -4.62
N THR A 105 10.88 -3.34 -4.50
CA THR A 105 11.15 -4.47 -3.61
C THR A 105 11.42 -3.99 -2.19
N PHE A 106 11.25 -4.87 -1.22
CA PHE A 106 11.61 -4.59 0.18
C PHE A 106 13.09 -4.15 0.29
N GLU A 107 13.97 -4.79 -0.47
CA GLU A 107 15.40 -4.46 -0.51
C GLU A 107 15.64 -3.03 -1.04
N ASP A 108 14.91 -2.63 -2.09
CA ASP A 108 14.96 -1.25 -2.62
C ASP A 108 14.55 -0.24 -1.55
N LEU A 109 13.46 -0.53 -0.84
CA LEU A 109 12.93 0.37 0.18
C LEU A 109 13.85 0.46 1.39
N MET A 110 14.50 -0.64 1.78
CA MET A 110 15.49 -0.62 2.84
C MET A 110 16.71 0.22 2.46
N ALA A 111 17.15 0.15 1.20
CA ALA A 111 18.22 1.00 0.70
C ALA A 111 17.83 2.47 0.70
N LEU A 112 16.62 2.81 0.27
CA LEU A 112 16.09 4.17 0.32
C LEU A 112 15.96 4.68 1.77
N ALA A 113 15.53 3.83 2.68
CA ALA A 113 15.38 4.16 4.09
C ALA A 113 16.72 4.46 4.77
N PHE A 114 17.82 3.94 4.24
CA PHE A 114 19.15 4.19 4.78
C PHE A 114 19.52 5.68 4.73
N THR A 115 19.09 6.40 3.69
CA THR A 115 19.40 7.82 3.48
C THR A 115 18.21 8.77 3.57
N SER A 116 16.97 8.24 3.58
CA SER A 116 15.75 9.04 3.56
C SER A 116 14.90 8.79 4.79
N GLU A 117 14.63 9.84 5.55
CA GLU A 117 13.73 9.80 6.70
C GLU A 117 12.29 9.43 6.30
N GLN A 118 11.82 9.90 5.14
CA GLN A 118 10.48 9.60 4.66
C GLN A 118 10.28 8.09 4.45
N TYR A 119 11.24 7.40 3.83
CA TYR A 119 11.15 5.96 3.62
C TYR A 119 11.28 5.17 4.92
N ARG A 120 12.10 5.64 5.87
CA ARG A 120 12.10 5.05 7.22
C ARG A 120 10.75 5.17 7.89
N LYS A 121 10.13 6.34 7.79
CA LYS A 121 8.85 6.65 8.42
C LYS A 121 7.71 5.81 7.86
N ILE A 122 7.61 5.71 6.54
CA ILE A 122 6.54 4.91 5.92
C ILE A 122 6.70 3.41 6.22
N LEU A 123 7.92 2.90 6.28
CA LEU A 123 8.16 1.51 6.66
C LEU A 123 7.74 1.23 8.11
N ILE A 124 8.01 2.14 9.03
CA ILE A 124 7.58 2.00 10.42
C ILE A 124 6.05 2.00 10.55
N LEU A 125 5.37 2.77 9.71
CA LEU A 125 3.90 2.86 9.71
C LEU A 125 3.23 1.67 9.00
N CYS A 126 3.96 0.96 8.15
CA CYS A 126 3.43 -0.15 7.35
C CYS A 126 3.41 -1.45 8.15
N ASP A 127 2.28 -2.11 8.19
CA ASP A 127 2.15 -3.43 8.81
C ASP A 127 2.48 -4.54 7.82
N VAL A 128 1.95 -4.45 6.60
CA VAL A 128 2.17 -5.45 5.56
C VAL A 128 2.47 -4.77 4.23
N LEU A 129 3.53 -5.21 3.59
CA LEU A 129 3.98 -4.73 2.29
C LEU A 129 3.78 -5.84 1.26
N VAL A 130 3.05 -5.56 0.18
CA VAL A 130 3.01 -6.43 -0.99
C VAL A 130 3.96 -5.82 -2.01
N ASP A 131 5.10 -6.45 -2.21
CA ASP A 131 6.22 -5.88 -2.95
C ASP A 131 6.46 -6.51 -4.31
N GLY A 132 7.15 -5.76 -5.16
CA GLY A 132 7.58 -6.21 -6.46
C GLY A 132 6.63 -5.82 -7.60
N ARG A 133 7.21 -5.60 -8.76
CA ARG A 133 6.45 -5.19 -9.95
C ARG A 133 5.51 -6.31 -10.41
N PHE A 134 4.33 -5.93 -10.87
CA PHE A 134 3.43 -6.86 -11.52
C PHE A 134 4.09 -7.47 -12.77
N GLN A 135 4.08 -8.79 -12.86
CA GLN A 135 4.60 -9.55 -14.00
C GLN A 135 3.46 -10.34 -14.63
N GLN A 136 3.08 -9.95 -15.85
CA GLN A 136 1.93 -10.52 -16.55
C GLN A 136 2.06 -12.04 -16.75
N GLU A 137 3.28 -12.54 -16.97
CA GLU A 137 3.57 -13.97 -17.15
C GLU A 137 3.30 -14.79 -15.88
N GLN A 138 3.29 -14.15 -14.72
CA GLN A 138 3.06 -14.78 -13.42
C GLN A 138 1.71 -14.39 -12.82
N ALA A 139 0.86 -13.71 -13.60
CA ALA A 139 -0.47 -13.33 -13.16
C ALA A 139 -1.36 -14.56 -12.97
N ASP A 140 -2.07 -14.60 -11.84
CA ASP A 140 -3.00 -15.67 -11.52
C ASP A 140 -4.12 -15.09 -10.65
N LYS A 141 -5.35 -15.24 -11.11
CA LYS A 141 -6.55 -14.75 -10.40
C LYS A 141 -6.83 -15.51 -9.09
N GLN A 142 -6.22 -16.67 -8.89
CA GLN A 142 -6.36 -17.47 -7.68
C GLN A 142 -5.41 -17.01 -6.57
N LEU A 143 -4.43 -16.15 -6.86
CA LEU A 143 -3.55 -15.58 -5.87
C LEU A 143 -4.32 -14.67 -4.90
N VAL A 144 -4.08 -14.84 -3.61
CA VAL A 144 -4.73 -14.05 -2.57
C VAL A 144 -3.84 -12.85 -2.23
N PHE A 145 -4.43 -11.66 -2.33
CA PHE A 145 -3.82 -10.36 -1.99
C PHE A 145 -2.58 -9.99 -2.81
N LYS A 146 -2.35 -10.60 -3.96
CA LYS A 146 -1.29 -10.20 -4.91
C LYS A 146 -1.73 -10.52 -6.35
N GLY A 147 -1.17 -9.77 -7.30
CA GLY A 147 -1.56 -9.89 -8.71
C GLY A 147 -0.73 -10.87 -9.51
N SER A 148 0.52 -11.12 -9.10
CA SER A 148 1.44 -12.04 -9.77
C SER A 148 2.27 -12.82 -8.77
N ALA A 149 2.68 -14.04 -9.13
CA ALA A 149 3.33 -14.98 -8.22
C ALA A 149 4.68 -14.49 -7.70
N ASN A 150 5.37 -13.62 -8.44
CA ASN A 150 6.65 -13.03 -8.02
C ASN A 150 6.53 -12.07 -6.85
N GLN A 151 5.34 -11.52 -6.59
CA GLN A 151 5.12 -10.58 -5.50
C GLN A 151 5.14 -11.29 -4.16
N ARG A 152 5.63 -10.60 -3.14
CA ARG A 152 5.75 -11.15 -1.78
C ARG A 152 4.84 -10.36 -0.85
N ILE A 153 4.25 -11.05 0.12
CA ILE A 153 3.46 -10.43 1.19
C ILE A 153 4.34 -10.47 2.44
N ILE A 154 4.78 -9.31 2.90
CA ILE A 154 5.86 -9.17 3.89
C ILE A 154 5.32 -8.56 5.18
N ASP A 155 5.59 -9.21 6.31
CA ASP A 155 5.35 -8.66 7.64
C ASP A 155 6.46 -7.66 7.96
N ILE A 156 6.17 -6.38 7.88
CA ILE A 156 7.18 -5.33 8.06
C ILE A 156 7.64 -5.21 9.50
N PRO A 157 6.78 -5.16 10.53
CA PRO A 157 7.25 -5.12 11.92
C PRO A 157 8.18 -6.27 12.27
N ALA A 158 7.82 -7.51 11.91
CA ALA A 158 8.65 -8.68 12.15
C ALA A 158 9.97 -8.63 11.38
N SER A 159 9.92 -8.16 10.13
CA SER A 159 11.12 -8.02 9.29
C SER A 159 12.12 -7.01 9.86
N LEU A 160 11.63 -5.86 10.33
CA LEU A 160 12.48 -4.83 10.95
C LEU A 160 13.06 -5.31 12.28
N GLU A 161 12.26 -6.00 13.10
CA GLU A 161 12.71 -6.53 14.40
C GLU A 161 13.77 -7.61 14.23
N GLN A 162 13.55 -8.55 13.32
CA GLN A 162 14.46 -9.70 13.10
C GLN A 162 15.62 -9.37 12.15
N LYS A 163 15.62 -8.17 11.53
CA LYS A 163 16.63 -7.72 10.56
C LYS A 163 16.79 -8.68 9.38
N LYS A 164 15.68 -9.29 8.96
CA LYS A 164 15.59 -10.17 7.79
C LYS A 164 14.16 -10.15 7.25
N LEU A 165 13.99 -10.49 5.98
CA LEU A 165 12.67 -10.59 5.39
C LEU A 165 11.85 -11.70 6.08
N VAL A 166 10.68 -11.34 6.59
CA VAL A 166 9.71 -12.25 7.21
C VAL A 166 8.42 -12.15 6.42
N LEU A 167 7.96 -13.26 5.86
CA LEU A 167 6.70 -13.30 5.14
C LEU A 167 5.52 -13.20 6.11
N TRP A 168 4.48 -12.50 5.67
CA TRP A 168 3.23 -12.41 6.41
C TRP A 168 2.50 -13.75 6.34
N GLU A 169 1.96 -14.20 7.47
CA GLU A 169 1.13 -15.37 7.56
C GLU A 169 -0.27 -14.97 7.99
N GLU A 170 -1.28 -15.51 7.31
CA GLU A 170 -2.67 -15.25 7.68
C GLU A 170 -2.95 -15.82 9.07
N PRO A 171 -3.46 -15.02 10.03
CA PRO A 171 -3.58 -15.45 11.43
C PRO A 171 -4.45 -16.70 11.66
N TYR A 172 -5.28 -17.08 10.68
CA TYR A 172 -6.22 -18.19 10.78
C TYR A 172 -5.98 -19.28 9.74
N ALA A 173 -4.83 -19.32 9.09
CA ALA A 173 -4.52 -20.25 8.00
C ALA A 173 -4.18 -21.68 8.47
N HIS A 174 -4.18 -21.96 9.78
CA HIS A 174 -3.80 -23.25 10.35
C HIS A 174 -5.03 -23.99 10.92
N HIS A 175 -5.97 -24.28 10.07
CA HIS A 175 -7.09 -25.17 10.43
C HIS A 175 -7.10 -26.44 9.59
#